data_a934a5839a9ce8d6dff7f1c71cfcfaee
#
_entry.id   a934a5839a9ce8d6dff7f1c71cfcfaee
#
_cell.length_a   1.000
_cell.length_b   1.000
_cell.length_c   1.000
_cell.angle_alpha   90.00
_cell.angle_beta   90.00
_cell.angle_gamma   90.00
#
_symmetry.space_group_name_H-M   'P 1'
#
loop_
_entity.id
_entity.type
_entity.pdbx_description
1 polymer ?
#
loop_
_entity_poly.entity_id
_entity_poly.type
_entity_poly.pdbx_seq_one_letter_code
_entity_poly.pdbx_strand_id
1 'polypeptide(L)'
;MHNTEDHIDLMIDFVSKKQNPTILELGVERGSSTKKFIDFAEKNSAKVFSVDIADCSKVSNSKNWKFLQSNDLNLDYILDQFDEIKKNGVDLIFIDSYHESNHVQKLISYYFKYLKRDGAVFIDDIDSFPLRLKKKIWNSIVYDLTLDAVKEFYYNNTENCSLKLFFHDKENGLAMIYKKQEFGAQPNKISNIWKYNIFFKILYNYIRRLSQLFKKIHK
;
A
#
# COMPACT_ATOMS: atom_id res chain seq x y z
N MET A 1 -26.96 0.22 10.60
CA MET A 1 -25.63 -0.06 11.14
C MET A 1 -24.75 -0.37 9.95
N HIS A 2 -23.87 0.52 9.56
CA HIS A 2 -22.97 0.30 8.45
C HIS A 2 -21.69 -0.35 9.01
N ASN A 3 -21.54 -1.65 8.79
CA ASN A 3 -20.23 -2.29 8.90
C ASN A 3 -19.41 -1.86 7.68
N THR A 4 -18.85 -0.67 7.73
CA THR A 4 -17.67 -0.39 6.97
C THR A 4 -16.56 -1.16 7.66
N GLU A 5 -16.11 -2.27 7.08
CA GLU A 5 -14.79 -2.79 7.41
C GLU A 5 -13.82 -1.69 7.01
N ASP A 6 -13.47 -0.86 7.97
CA ASP A 6 -12.45 0.16 7.83
C ASP A 6 -11.16 -0.54 7.40
N HIS A 7 -10.44 0.00 6.43
CA HIS A 7 -9.15 -0.52 5.98
C HIS A 7 -8.21 -0.83 7.15
N ILE A 8 -8.32 -0.06 8.23
CA ILE A 8 -7.54 -0.27 9.44
C ILE A 8 -7.96 -1.53 10.18
N ASP A 9 -9.26 -1.85 10.20
CA ASP A 9 -9.75 -3.07 10.86
C ASP A 9 -9.26 -4.33 10.11
N LEU A 10 -9.16 -4.28 8.78
CA LEU A 10 -8.53 -5.35 7.98
C LEU A 10 -7.05 -5.53 8.35
N MET A 11 -6.32 -4.43 8.52
CA MET A 11 -4.91 -4.46 8.92
C MET A 11 -4.74 -4.99 10.36
N ILE A 12 -5.62 -4.57 11.27
CA ILE A 12 -5.63 -5.06 12.66
C ILE A 12 -5.96 -6.56 12.70
N ASP A 13 -6.98 -7.03 11.95
CA ASP A 13 -7.28 -8.46 11.83
C ASP A 13 -6.08 -9.25 11.31
N PHE A 14 -5.37 -8.70 10.32
CA PHE A 14 -4.16 -9.34 9.79
C PHE A 14 -3.08 -9.51 10.87
N VAL A 15 -2.74 -8.45 11.63
CA VAL A 15 -1.68 -8.51 12.63
C VAL A 15 -2.10 -9.20 13.93
N SER A 16 -3.40 -9.29 14.25
CA SER A 16 -3.90 -9.97 15.43
C SER A 16 -3.58 -11.47 15.44
N LYS A 17 -3.32 -12.05 14.28
CA LYS A 17 -2.91 -13.45 14.08
C LYS A 17 -1.40 -13.68 14.32
N LYS A 18 -0.64 -12.62 14.62
CA LYS A 18 0.79 -12.65 14.86
C LYS A 18 1.11 -12.53 16.35
N GLN A 19 2.22 -13.10 16.76
CA GLN A 19 2.70 -12.96 18.13
C GLN A 19 3.60 -11.74 18.25
N ASN A 20 3.29 -10.81 19.17
CA ASN A 20 4.02 -9.55 19.39
C ASN A 20 4.36 -8.83 18.07
N PRO A 21 3.38 -8.48 17.25
CA PRO A 21 3.65 -7.96 15.91
C PRO A 21 4.30 -6.58 15.95
N THR A 22 5.08 -6.30 14.91
CA THR A 22 5.70 -5.00 14.67
C THR A 22 5.03 -4.35 13.45
N ILE A 23 4.57 -3.13 13.61
CA ILE A 23 3.89 -2.33 12.58
C ILE A 23 4.77 -1.14 12.22
N LEU A 24 4.97 -0.89 10.94
CA LEU A 24 5.56 0.33 10.40
C LEU A 24 4.51 1.10 9.61
N GLU A 25 4.25 2.33 10.00
CA GLU A 25 3.34 3.25 9.33
C GLU A 25 4.13 4.38 8.67
N LEU A 26 3.87 4.62 7.39
CA LEU A 26 4.43 5.70 6.59
C LEU A 26 3.31 6.66 6.20
N GLY A 27 3.27 7.82 6.85
CA GLY A 27 2.16 8.77 6.87
C GLY A 27 1.34 8.67 8.16
N VAL A 28 1.25 9.76 8.91
CA VAL A 28 0.56 9.84 10.21
C VAL A 28 -0.57 10.87 10.16
N GLU A 29 -0.29 12.02 9.58
CA GLU A 29 -1.19 13.19 9.50
C GLU A 29 -1.79 13.52 10.88
N ARG A 30 -3.08 13.25 11.06
CA ARG A 30 -3.82 13.51 12.34
C ARG A 30 -3.81 12.30 13.28
N GLY A 31 -3.18 11.20 12.88
CA GLY A 31 -3.04 9.99 13.67
C GLY A 31 -4.31 9.14 13.76
N SER A 32 -5.16 9.16 12.73
CA SER A 32 -6.40 8.36 12.73
C SER A 32 -6.09 6.87 12.73
N SER A 33 -5.22 6.40 11.83
CA SER A 33 -4.69 5.04 11.76
C SER A 33 -3.78 4.74 12.95
N THR A 34 -2.85 5.67 13.24
CA THR A 34 -1.86 5.55 14.32
C THR A 34 -2.51 5.21 15.65
N LYS A 35 -3.58 5.91 16.04
CA LYS A 35 -4.27 5.67 17.32
C LYS A 35 -4.87 4.28 17.38
N LYS A 36 -5.48 3.78 16.30
CA LYS A 36 -6.03 2.42 16.24
C LYS A 36 -4.92 1.36 16.34
N PHE A 37 -3.78 1.57 15.67
CA PHE A 37 -2.61 0.69 15.81
C PHE A 37 -2.04 0.70 17.23
N ILE A 38 -2.00 1.87 17.88
CA ILE A 38 -1.56 1.98 19.28
C ILE A 38 -2.52 1.26 20.22
N ASP A 39 -3.84 1.48 20.07
CA ASP A 39 -4.87 0.82 20.88
C ASP A 39 -4.77 -0.72 20.76
N PHE A 40 -4.49 -1.21 19.56
CA PHE A 40 -4.20 -2.62 19.34
C PHE A 40 -2.90 -3.05 20.03
N ALA A 41 -1.83 -2.27 19.88
CA ALA A 41 -0.51 -2.60 20.40
C ALA A 41 -0.48 -2.69 21.94
N GLU A 42 -1.22 -1.82 22.62
CA GLU A 42 -1.33 -1.83 24.09
C GLU A 42 -2.00 -3.10 24.62
N LYS A 43 -2.94 -3.66 23.85
CA LYS A 43 -3.68 -4.88 24.23
C LYS A 43 -2.95 -6.16 23.85
N ASN A 44 -2.03 -6.12 22.87
CA ASN A 44 -1.45 -7.31 22.24
C ASN A 44 0.09 -7.35 22.28
N SER A 45 0.74 -6.56 23.14
CA SER A 45 2.19 -6.47 23.22
C SER A 45 2.88 -6.17 21.87
N ALA A 46 2.18 -5.47 20.98
CA ALA A 46 2.69 -5.08 19.68
C ALA A 46 3.53 -3.79 19.79
N LYS A 47 4.25 -3.47 18.72
CA LYS A 47 5.02 -2.23 18.57
C LYS A 47 4.62 -1.50 17.31
N VAL A 48 4.50 -0.20 17.42
CA VAL A 48 4.16 0.70 16.31
C VAL A 48 5.30 1.69 16.10
N PHE A 49 5.79 1.75 14.87
CA PHE A 49 6.76 2.72 14.40
C PHE A 49 6.09 3.55 13.32
N SER A 50 6.12 4.87 13.44
CA SER A 50 5.49 5.75 12.47
C SER A 50 6.47 6.81 11.98
N VAL A 51 6.42 7.11 10.68
CA VAL A 51 7.24 8.12 10.02
C VAL A 51 6.32 9.11 9.31
N ASP A 52 6.58 10.39 9.50
CA ASP A 52 5.92 11.46 8.76
C ASP A 52 6.89 12.62 8.52
N ILE A 53 6.71 13.35 7.43
CA ILE A 53 7.48 14.55 7.14
C ILE A 53 7.12 15.71 8.08
N ALA A 54 5.86 15.76 8.54
CA ALA A 54 5.38 16.69 9.55
C ALA A 54 5.68 16.20 10.97
N ASP A 55 5.74 17.10 11.92
CA ASP A 55 5.86 16.74 13.34
C ASP A 55 4.51 16.25 13.87
N CYS A 56 4.37 14.95 13.98
CA CYS A 56 3.20 14.28 14.54
C CYS A 56 3.47 13.72 15.95
N SER A 57 4.54 14.11 16.62
CA SER A 57 4.96 13.59 17.94
C SER A 57 3.89 13.72 19.03
N LYS A 58 2.96 14.65 18.88
CA LYS A 58 1.86 14.89 19.83
C LYS A 58 0.64 13.97 19.66
N VAL A 59 0.63 13.08 18.67
CA VAL A 59 -0.50 12.16 18.41
C VAL A 59 -0.72 11.21 19.58
N SER A 60 0.36 10.72 20.22
CA SER A 60 0.29 9.83 21.38
C SER A 60 1.54 9.92 22.25
N ASN A 61 1.39 9.54 23.53
CA ASN A 61 2.50 9.32 24.47
C ASN A 61 2.68 7.84 24.85
N SER A 62 2.10 6.91 24.07
CA SER A 62 2.17 5.49 24.34
C SER A 62 3.62 4.98 24.25
N LYS A 63 4.02 4.16 25.22
CA LYS A 63 5.34 3.48 25.19
C LYS A 63 5.47 2.44 24.07
N ASN A 64 4.36 2.01 23.49
CA ASN A 64 4.32 1.05 22.41
C ASN A 64 4.43 1.72 21.03
N TRP A 65 4.54 3.04 21.00
CA TRP A 65 4.67 3.84 19.79
C TRP A 65 5.98 4.62 19.76
N LYS A 66 6.64 4.61 18.61
CA LYS A 66 7.81 5.45 18.33
C LYS A 66 7.53 6.23 17.05
N PHE A 67 7.63 7.54 17.14
CA PHE A 67 7.49 8.45 16.01
C PHE A 67 8.85 9.00 15.57
N LEU A 68 9.04 9.12 14.26
CA LEU A 68 10.19 9.77 13.65
C LEU A 68 9.72 10.78 12.61
N GLN A 69 10.08 12.04 12.80
CA GLN A 69 9.89 13.05 11.77
C GLN A 69 10.99 12.89 10.71
N SER A 70 10.60 12.39 9.53
CA SER A 70 11.51 12.17 8.39
C SER A 70 10.74 12.02 7.10
N ASN A 71 11.44 12.23 5.97
CA ASN A 71 10.97 11.72 4.70
C ASN A 71 11.09 10.19 4.71
N ASP A 72 10.03 9.49 4.31
CA ASP A 72 9.92 8.02 4.32
C ASP A 72 10.85 7.32 3.32
N LEU A 73 11.43 8.06 2.37
CA LEU A 73 12.50 7.60 1.48
C LEU A 73 13.91 7.65 2.10
N ASN A 74 14.07 8.25 3.29
CA ASN A 74 15.35 8.27 4.00
C ASN A 74 15.60 6.95 4.76
N LEU A 75 15.55 5.83 4.01
CA LEU A 75 15.55 4.47 4.57
C LEU A 75 16.67 4.22 5.59
N ASP A 76 17.92 4.56 5.25
CA ASP A 76 19.06 4.29 6.14
C ASP A 76 18.94 5.06 7.46
N TYR A 77 18.54 6.33 7.41
CA TYR A 77 18.29 7.13 8.60
C TYR A 77 17.16 6.57 9.44
N ILE A 78 16.05 6.18 8.83
CA ILE A 78 14.90 5.60 9.53
C ILE A 78 15.30 4.28 10.22
N LEU A 79 16.05 3.43 9.54
CA LEU A 79 16.50 2.16 10.09
C LEU A 79 17.57 2.31 11.20
N ASP A 80 18.35 3.37 11.16
CA ASP A 80 19.28 3.68 12.26
C ASP A 80 18.55 4.18 13.51
N GLN A 81 17.43 4.90 13.34
CA GLN A 81 16.55 5.31 14.43
C GLN A 81 15.65 4.16 14.93
N PHE A 82 15.24 3.28 14.03
CA PHE A 82 14.40 2.12 14.30
C PHE A 82 15.18 0.81 14.11
N ASP A 83 16.32 0.69 14.78
CA ASP A 83 17.25 -0.46 14.70
C ASP A 83 16.54 -1.81 14.90
N GLU A 84 15.44 -1.84 15.64
CA GLU A 84 14.63 -3.03 15.82
C GLU A 84 14.02 -3.52 14.49
N ILE A 85 13.58 -2.62 13.61
CA ILE A 85 13.07 -2.97 12.27
C ILE A 85 14.19 -3.58 11.43
N LYS A 86 15.37 -2.97 11.48
CA LYS A 86 16.56 -3.44 10.76
C LYS A 86 16.97 -4.86 11.15
N LYS A 87 16.87 -5.18 12.45
CA LYS A 87 17.30 -6.47 13.01
C LYS A 87 16.24 -7.56 12.91
N ASN A 88 14.99 -7.23 13.22
CA ASN A 88 13.94 -8.21 13.47
C ASN A 88 12.84 -8.19 12.40
N GLY A 89 12.81 -7.18 11.54
CA GLY A 89 11.77 -6.98 10.54
C GLY A 89 10.44 -6.54 11.12
N VAL A 90 9.47 -6.35 10.22
CA VAL A 90 8.10 -5.93 10.54
C VAL A 90 7.09 -6.93 10.01
N ASP A 91 5.94 -7.01 10.66
CA ASP A 91 4.83 -7.87 10.26
C ASP A 91 3.88 -7.14 9.30
N LEU A 92 3.75 -5.83 9.48
CA LEU A 92 2.89 -4.97 8.67
C LEU A 92 3.62 -3.67 8.35
N ILE A 93 3.56 -3.26 7.07
CA ILE A 93 3.92 -1.91 6.62
C ILE A 93 2.64 -1.28 6.05
N PHE A 94 2.28 -0.10 6.53
CA PHE A 94 1.19 0.69 6.00
C PHE A 94 1.74 1.91 5.28
N ILE A 95 1.43 2.08 4.00
CA ILE A 95 1.83 3.21 3.16
C ILE A 95 0.59 4.07 2.92
N ASP A 96 0.55 5.22 3.59
CA ASP A 96 -0.50 6.25 3.52
C ASP A 96 0.14 7.64 3.53
N SER A 97 1.26 7.79 2.82
CA SER A 97 2.02 9.03 2.75
C SER A 97 1.75 9.76 1.43
N TYR A 98 2.75 9.90 0.56
CA TYR A 98 2.62 10.57 -0.72
C TYR A 98 2.26 9.58 -1.83
N HIS A 99 1.04 9.71 -2.39
CA HIS A 99 0.45 8.76 -3.36
C HIS A 99 0.92 8.96 -4.80
N GLU A 100 2.14 9.42 -5.05
CA GLU A 100 2.73 9.44 -6.38
C GLU A 100 3.29 8.06 -6.72
N SER A 101 3.03 7.58 -7.93
CA SER A 101 3.32 6.18 -8.34
C SER A 101 4.78 5.78 -8.17
N ASN A 102 5.74 6.65 -8.54
CA ASN A 102 7.17 6.37 -8.38
C ASN A 102 7.59 6.37 -6.91
N HIS A 103 6.95 7.22 -6.09
CA HIS A 103 7.19 7.25 -4.65
C HIS A 103 6.74 5.95 -4.00
N VAL A 104 5.49 5.55 -4.22
CA VAL A 104 4.93 4.30 -3.69
C VAL A 104 5.74 3.09 -4.16
N GLN A 105 6.12 3.05 -5.44
CA GLN A 105 6.95 1.96 -5.98
C GLN A 105 8.32 1.86 -5.31
N LYS A 106 8.96 3.01 -5.02
CA LYS A 106 10.23 3.05 -4.27
C LYS A 106 10.03 2.56 -2.84
N LEU A 107 8.98 3.02 -2.14
CA LEU A 107 8.69 2.58 -0.77
C LEU A 107 8.50 1.07 -0.70
N ILE A 108 7.65 0.50 -1.56
CA ILE A 108 7.44 -0.94 -1.59
C ILE A 108 8.78 -1.66 -1.82
N SER A 109 9.57 -1.22 -2.82
CA SER A 109 10.85 -1.86 -3.17
C SER A 109 11.87 -1.75 -2.04
N TYR A 110 11.94 -0.62 -1.33
CA TYR A 110 12.91 -0.41 -0.25
C TYR A 110 12.56 -1.19 1.01
N TYR A 111 11.28 -1.19 1.40
CA TYR A 111 10.86 -1.77 2.65
C TYR A 111 10.52 -3.27 2.56
N PHE A 112 10.31 -3.83 1.35
CA PHE A 112 9.94 -5.22 1.16
C PHE A 112 10.90 -6.21 1.85
N LYS A 113 12.20 -5.96 1.81
CA LYS A 113 13.21 -6.83 2.45
C LYS A 113 13.09 -6.87 3.99
N TYR A 114 12.52 -5.80 4.58
CA TYR A 114 12.31 -5.70 6.04
C TYR A 114 10.98 -6.30 6.50
N LEU A 115 10.11 -6.70 5.58
CA LEU A 115 9.00 -7.56 5.95
C LEU A 115 9.49 -8.93 6.39
N LYS A 116 8.94 -9.45 7.48
CA LYS A 116 9.08 -10.85 7.85
C LYS A 116 8.38 -11.72 6.79
N ARG A 117 8.70 -13.01 6.75
CA ARG A 117 7.88 -13.97 6.05
C ARG A 117 6.46 -13.92 6.59
N ASP A 118 5.50 -14.05 5.71
CA ASP A 118 4.07 -13.92 6.03
C ASP A 118 3.65 -12.54 6.55
N GLY A 119 4.52 -11.53 6.41
CA GLY A 119 4.17 -10.12 6.60
C GLY A 119 3.54 -9.51 5.34
N ALA A 120 2.98 -8.31 5.47
CA ALA A 120 2.34 -7.64 4.34
C ALA A 120 2.63 -6.12 4.31
N VAL A 121 2.69 -5.58 3.09
CA VAL A 121 2.56 -4.13 2.82
C VAL A 121 1.11 -3.85 2.47
N PHE A 122 0.52 -2.89 3.15
CA PHE A 122 -0.76 -2.30 2.80
C PHE A 122 -0.55 -0.92 2.20
N ILE A 123 -1.22 -0.63 1.09
CA ILE A 123 -1.12 0.64 0.37
C ILE A 123 -2.52 1.20 0.21
N ASP A 124 -2.76 2.39 0.76
CA ASP A 124 -4.04 3.08 0.63
C ASP A 124 -4.17 3.81 -0.69
N ASP A 125 -5.37 4.34 -0.97
CA ASP A 125 -5.66 5.21 -2.10
C ASP A 125 -5.36 4.59 -3.48
N ILE A 126 -5.84 3.35 -3.72
CA ILE A 126 -5.66 2.64 -5.00
C ILE A 126 -6.91 2.61 -5.88
N ASP A 127 -8.07 3.06 -5.40
CA ASP A 127 -9.32 3.06 -6.17
C ASP A 127 -9.78 4.48 -6.51
N SER A 128 -9.73 4.79 -7.79
CA SER A 128 -10.18 6.08 -8.33
C SER A 128 -11.70 6.23 -8.43
N PHE A 129 -12.46 5.13 -8.39
CA PHE A 129 -13.88 5.12 -8.75
C PHE A 129 -14.75 6.01 -7.84
N PRO A 130 -14.59 5.99 -6.49
CA PRO A 130 -15.32 6.88 -5.60
C PRO A 130 -15.08 8.37 -5.89
N LEU A 131 -13.86 8.73 -6.33
CA LEU A 131 -13.53 10.10 -6.72
C LEU A 131 -14.14 10.48 -8.07
N ARG A 132 -14.18 9.56 -9.04
CA ARG A 132 -14.80 9.77 -10.35
C ARG A 132 -16.31 10.00 -10.22
N LEU A 133 -16.99 9.27 -9.36
CA LEU A 133 -18.39 9.49 -9.04
C LEU A 133 -18.62 10.91 -8.47
N LYS A 134 -17.69 11.43 -7.69
CA LYS A 134 -17.69 12.80 -7.16
C LYS A 134 -17.12 13.85 -8.12
N LYS A 135 -16.82 13.49 -9.38
CA LYS A 135 -16.20 14.33 -10.43
C LYS A 135 -14.84 14.93 -10.05
N LYS A 136 -14.11 14.31 -9.15
CA LYS A 136 -12.75 14.71 -8.73
C LYS A 136 -11.68 14.06 -9.62
N ILE A 137 -11.65 14.43 -10.91
CA ILE A 137 -10.88 13.73 -11.96
C ILE A 137 -9.37 13.74 -11.69
N TRP A 138 -8.81 14.88 -11.26
CA TRP A 138 -7.35 14.99 -11.02
C TRP A 138 -6.85 14.05 -9.92
N ASN A 139 -7.56 13.98 -8.80
CA ASN A 139 -7.21 13.06 -7.72
C ASN A 139 -7.38 11.59 -8.16
N SER A 140 -8.38 11.30 -9.01
CA SER A 140 -8.61 9.94 -9.49
C SER A 140 -7.45 9.41 -10.35
N ILE A 141 -6.75 10.28 -11.10
CA ILE A 141 -5.58 9.90 -11.90
C ILE A 141 -4.45 9.40 -11.00
N VAL A 142 -4.23 10.07 -9.87
CA VAL A 142 -3.17 9.68 -8.92
C VAL A 142 -3.41 8.26 -8.40
N TYR A 143 -4.64 7.93 -8.04
CA TYR A 143 -4.99 6.59 -7.53
C TYR A 143 -4.89 5.51 -8.60
N ASP A 144 -5.30 5.79 -9.84
CA ASP A 144 -5.08 4.86 -10.96
C ASP A 144 -3.58 4.57 -11.16
N LEU A 145 -2.74 5.59 -11.07
CA LEU A 145 -1.29 5.44 -11.21
C LEU A 145 -0.67 4.71 -10.01
N THR A 146 -1.18 4.92 -8.79
CA THR A 146 -0.77 4.16 -7.60
C THR A 146 -1.10 2.68 -7.76
N LEU A 147 -2.32 2.35 -8.21
CA LEU A 147 -2.70 0.96 -8.49
C LEU A 147 -1.82 0.32 -9.56
N ASP A 148 -1.47 1.07 -10.60
CA ASP A 148 -0.56 0.59 -11.64
C ASP A 148 0.83 0.29 -11.06
N ALA A 149 1.38 1.15 -10.20
CA ALA A 149 2.67 0.94 -9.55
C ALA A 149 2.67 -0.33 -8.65
N VAL A 150 1.58 -0.55 -7.90
CA VAL A 150 1.37 -1.77 -7.10
C VAL A 150 1.35 -3.01 -7.98
N LYS A 151 0.62 -2.99 -9.10
CA LYS A 151 0.57 -4.10 -10.05
C LYS A 151 1.91 -4.34 -10.72
N GLU A 152 2.66 -3.31 -11.10
CA GLU A 152 4.00 -3.43 -11.67
C GLU A 152 4.95 -4.12 -10.69
N PHE A 153 4.93 -3.72 -9.42
CA PHE A 153 5.70 -4.43 -8.40
C PHE A 153 5.31 -5.91 -8.32
N TYR A 154 4.02 -6.20 -8.20
CA TYR A 154 3.51 -7.56 -8.08
C TYR A 154 3.89 -8.44 -9.28
N TYR A 155 3.68 -7.97 -10.52
CA TYR A 155 3.96 -8.79 -11.71
C TYR A 155 5.45 -9.04 -11.92
N ASN A 156 6.34 -8.21 -11.40
CA ASN A 156 7.78 -8.49 -11.35
C ASN A 156 8.18 -9.42 -10.18
N ASN A 157 7.25 -9.70 -9.24
CA ASN A 157 7.52 -10.42 -8.00
C ASN A 157 6.52 -11.53 -7.69
N THR A 158 5.86 -12.14 -8.67
CA THR A 158 4.78 -13.11 -8.47
C THR A 158 5.19 -14.35 -7.67
N GLU A 159 6.45 -14.75 -7.74
CA GLU A 159 7.01 -15.87 -6.96
C GLU A 159 7.25 -15.44 -5.51
N ASN A 160 7.55 -14.16 -5.27
CA ASN A 160 7.98 -13.61 -4.00
C ASN A 160 6.82 -13.13 -3.11
N CYS A 161 5.69 -12.80 -3.75
CA CYS A 161 4.53 -12.25 -3.04
C CYS A 161 3.20 -12.67 -3.69
N SER A 162 2.11 -12.31 -3.04
CA SER A 162 0.76 -12.31 -3.61
C SER A 162 0.10 -10.95 -3.40
N LEU A 163 -0.84 -10.61 -4.27
CA LEU A 163 -1.58 -9.35 -4.25
C LEU A 163 -3.06 -9.61 -3.97
N LYS A 164 -3.63 -8.86 -3.04
CA LYS A 164 -5.07 -8.73 -2.84
C LYS A 164 -5.46 -7.27 -2.95
N LEU A 165 -6.62 -6.99 -3.51
CA LEU A 165 -7.19 -5.66 -3.65
C LEU A 165 -8.56 -5.65 -2.94
N PHE A 166 -8.78 -4.63 -2.13
CA PHE A 166 -10.01 -4.41 -1.40
C PHE A 166 -10.63 -3.11 -1.91
N PHE A 167 -11.85 -3.20 -2.42
CA PHE A 167 -12.60 -2.06 -2.92
C PHE A 167 -13.83 -1.84 -2.05
N HIS A 168 -14.11 -0.58 -1.77
CA HIS A 168 -15.24 -0.18 -0.96
C HIS A 168 -15.96 1.00 -1.61
N ASP A 169 -17.28 1.10 -1.46
CA ASP A 169 -18.10 2.16 -2.10
C ASP A 169 -17.82 3.58 -1.55
N LYS A 170 -17.21 3.70 -0.38
CA LYS A 170 -16.96 4.97 0.31
C LYS A 170 -15.50 5.33 0.44
N GLU A 171 -14.61 4.36 0.30
CA GLU A 171 -13.18 4.50 0.49
C GLU A 171 -12.42 4.32 -0.83
N ASN A 172 -11.19 4.79 -0.87
CA ASN A 172 -10.41 4.86 -2.09
C ASN A 172 -9.66 3.55 -2.40
N GLY A 173 -10.04 2.45 -1.74
CA GLY A 173 -9.47 1.12 -1.95
C GLY A 173 -8.12 0.89 -1.29
N LEU A 174 -7.85 -0.36 -0.93
CA LEU A 174 -6.63 -0.81 -0.26
C LEU A 174 -5.99 -1.97 -1.04
N ALA A 175 -4.68 -1.91 -1.24
CA ALA A 175 -3.90 -3.04 -1.75
C ALA A 175 -3.13 -3.70 -0.61
N MET A 176 -3.02 -5.03 -0.65
CA MET A 176 -2.22 -5.84 0.24
C MET A 176 -1.24 -6.68 -0.56
N ILE A 177 0.06 -6.44 -0.41
CA ILE A 177 1.14 -7.27 -0.93
C ILE A 177 1.65 -8.16 0.20
N TYR A 178 1.34 -9.44 0.13
CA TYR A 178 1.71 -10.44 1.13
C TYR A 178 3.02 -11.12 0.72
N LYS A 179 4.03 -11.10 1.60
CA LYS A 179 5.37 -11.65 1.35
C LYS A 179 5.41 -13.16 1.62
N LYS A 180 5.94 -13.92 0.67
CA LYS A 180 6.13 -15.37 0.77
C LYS A 180 7.55 -15.75 1.16
N GLN A 181 8.52 -14.85 0.97
CA GLN A 181 9.94 -15.09 1.21
C GLN A 181 10.34 -14.75 2.63
N GLU A 182 11.52 -15.26 3.03
CA GLU A 182 12.13 -14.98 4.33
C GLU A 182 12.48 -13.50 4.50
N PHE A 183 12.61 -13.09 5.76
CA PHE A 183 13.17 -11.79 6.12
C PHE A 183 14.52 -11.55 5.44
N GLY A 184 14.77 -10.35 4.96
CA GLY A 184 15.99 -9.98 4.25
C GLY A 184 15.98 -10.27 2.76
N ALA A 185 15.07 -11.11 2.25
CA ALA A 185 14.97 -11.39 0.83
C ALA A 185 14.58 -10.12 0.05
N GLN A 186 15.39 -9.80 -0.97
CA GLN A 186 15.18 -8.64 -1.84
C GLN A 186 14.08 -8.91 -2.85
N PRO A 187 13.26 -7.90 -3.20
CA PRO A 187 12.37 -8.02 -4.35
C PRO A 187 13.18 -8.04 -5.65
N ASN A 188 12.59 -8.59 -6.70
CA ASN A 188 13.14 -8.47 -8.03
C ASN A 188 13.13 -7.01 -8.48
N LYS A 189 14.13 -6.64 -9.29
CA LYS A 189 14.17 -5.31 -9.91
C LYS A 189 12.96 -5.14 -10.82
N ILE A 190 12.26 -4.02 -10.67
CA ILE A 190 11.09 -3.72 -11.50
C ILE A 190 11.56 -3.40 -12.91
N SER A 191 11.10 -4.16 -13.87
CA SER A 191 11.20 -3.88 -15.30
C SER A 191 9.94 -3.13 -15.75
N ASN A 192 10.10 -2.17 -16.65
CA ASN A 192 8.96 -1.44 -17.17
C ASN A 192 7.98 -2.40 -17.87
N ILE A 193 6.75 -2.42 -17.40
CA ILE A 193 5.64 -3.10 -18.08
C ILE A 193 5.09 -2.15 -19.13
N TRP A 194 4.93 -2.65 -20.36
CA TRP A 194 4.41 -1.84 -21.45
C TRP A 194 2.98 -1.36 -21.17
N LYS A 195 2.79 -0.05 -21.12
CA LYS A 195 1.48 0.57 -20.85
C LYS A 195 0.83 0.99 -22.16
N TYR A 196 -0.41 0.57 -22.36
CA TYR A 196 -1.23 1.09 -23.44
C TYR A 196 -1.59 2.54 -23.16
N ASN A 197 -1.24 3.46 -24.08
CA ASN A 197 -1.77 4.80 -23.99
C ASN A 197 -3.26 4.82 -24.40
N ILE A 198 -3.95 5.91 -24.03
CA ILE A 198 -5.39 6.04 -24.29
C ILE A 198 -5.74 5.97 -25.78
N PHE A 199 -4.85 6.45 -26.64
CA PHE A 199 -5.02 6.42 -28.09
C PHE A 199 -5.11 4.97 -28.61
N PHE A 200 -4.20 4.08 -28.18
CA PHE A 200 -4.26 2.67 -28.55
C PHE A 200 -5.50 1.97 -28.03
N LYS A 201 -5.99 2.32 -26.82
CA LYS A 201 -7.25 1.76 -26.29
C LYS A 201 -8.45 2.16 -27.16
N ILE A 202 -8.52 3.43 -27.57
CA ILE A 202 -9.59 3.94 -28.43
C ILE A 202 -9.51 3.27 -29.81
N LEU A 203 -8.35 3.26 -30.44
CA LEU A 203 -8.13 2.65 -31.75
C LEU A 203 -8.48 1.16 -31.75
N TYR A 204 -8.03 0.40 -30.74
CA TYR A 204 -8.36 -1.01 -30.60
C TYR A 204 -9.87 -1.24 -30.48
N ASN A 205 -10.55 -0.46 -29.64
CA ASN A 205 -12.00 -0.57 -29.49
C ASN A 205 -12.75 -0.25 -30.78
N TYR A 206 -12.29 0.73 -31.56
CA TYR A 206 -12.86 1.07 -32.85
C TYR A 206 -12.69 -0.08 -33.85
N ILE A 207 -11.46 -0.61 -34.03
CA ILE A 207 -11.17 -1.76 -34.90
C ILE A 207 -12.02 -2.96 -34.52
N ARG A 208 -12.13 -3.27 -33.22
CA ARG A 208 -12.92 -4.39 -32.71
C ARG A 208 -14.41 -4.25 -33.05
N ARG A 209 -14.96 -3.04 -32.94
CA ARG A 209 -16.36 -2.76 -33.31
C ARG A 209 -16.56 -2.97 -34.82
N LEU A 210 -15.69 -2.46 -35.65
CA LEU A 210 -15.74 -2.68 -37.10
C LEU A 210 -15.70 -4.16 -37.44
N SER A 211 -14.78 -4.92 -36.87
CA SER A 211 -14.68 -6.36 -37.13
C SER A 211 -15.94 -7.15 -36.73
N GLN A 212 -16.65 -6.72 -35.68
CA GLN A 212 -17.92 -7.32 -35.28
C GLN A 212 -19.06 -6.97 -36.26
N LEU A 213 -19.07 -5.75 -36.83
CA LEU A 213 -20.03 -5.36 -37.86
C LEU A 213 -19.84 -6.20 -39.15
N PHE A 214 -18.60 -6.39 -39.60
CA PHE A 214 -18.28 -7.23 -40.74
C PHE A 214 -18.72 -8.70 -40.56
N LYS A 215 -18.55 -9.24 -39.35
CA LYS A 215 -18.99 -10.62 -39.03
C LYS A 215 -20.53 -10.76 -39.02
N LYS A 216 -21.28 -9.68 -38.81
CA LYS A 216 -22.77 -9.68 -38.87
C LYS A 216 -23.32 -9.55 -40.30
N ILE A 217 -22.54 -8.96 -41.19
CA ILE A 217 -22.96 -8.76 -42.61
C ILE A 217 -22.73 -10.05 -43.42
N HIS A 218 -21.83 -10.93 -42.99
CA HIS A 218 -21.50 -12.20 -43.67
C HIS A 218 -22.13 -13.44 -43.01
N LYS A 219 -23.12 -13.25 -42.15
CA LYS A 219 -24.04 -14.28 -41.67
C LYS A 219 -25.45 -14.03 -42.28
#